data_bab50a138cbba8f8dd2a19089400fe0e
#
_entry.id   bab50a138cbba8f8dd2a19089400fe0e
#
_cell.length_a   1.000
_cell.length_b   1.000
_cell.length_c   1.000
_cell.angle_alpha   90.00
_cell.angle_beta   90.00
_cell.angle_gamma   90.00
#
_symmetry.space_group_name_H-M   'P 1'
#
loop_
_entity.id
_entity.type
_entity.pdbx_description
1 polymer ?
#
loop_
_entity_poly.entity_id
_entity_poly.type
_entity_poly.pdbx_seq_one_letter_code
_entity_poly.pdbx_strand_id
1 'polypeptide(L)'
;MGNMVESAKALMPKLVEIRRDFHMYPEVSAHEVETSRKVAAYLREMGCDEVIENVNGYGVVGVIKGAHEGDVVGLRADMDALQVQEQNEAEYKSKVDGVMHACGHDVHTAGLVGAAELLCGKRDEIHGTVKLIFQPAEELSPVGGSKGMLESGHLDDVKAVYGLHVWPDLPHGKVGVKSGPLMAATDHFTITIKGKTAHGAKPNQGIDAVVLGAQFVMAAQTFVSRKVDPLDSAVVTFGIFNAGTRYNIIAGECVLDGTVRTLNPETRVMVEDSMRKLLDAICLQSGATAEIVYGHGYPALMNHEKDAAHIRKTAVELFGEDAVVDVKNPAMPAEDFSYYTQEKEGCFVWLGTSTVKEGEEPWPLHNSRFDVDEDILWRASSLLAQTAIDYLK
;
A
#
# COMPACT_ATOMS: atom_id res chain seq x y z
N MET A 1 23.63 16.14 11.35
CA MET A 1 22.39 15.41 11.73
C MET A 1 21.60 16.13 12.83
N GLY A 2 22.20 16.62 13.94
CA GLY A 2 21.45 17.40 14.93
C GLY A 2 20.66 18.57 14.36
N ASN A 3 21.20 19.23 13.34
CA ASN A 3 20.53 20.33 12.61
C ASN A 3 19.26 19.85 11.83
N MET A 4 19.23 18.59 11.28
CA MET A 4 18.06 18.10 10.53
C MET A 4 16.83 17.94 11.44
N VAL A 5 16.99 17.30 12.59
CA VAL A 5 15.91 17.12 13.58
C VAL A 5 15.40 18.44 14.13
N GLU A 6 16.30 19.37 14.46
CA GLU A 6 15.92 20.70 14.94
C GLU A 6 15.17 21.50 13.86
N SER A 7 15.65 21.46 12.62
CA SER A 7 14.99 22.11 11.49
C SER A 7 13.59 21.51 11.26
N ALA A 8 13.45 20.18 11.27
CA ALA A 8 12.16 19.52 11.09
C ALA A 8 11.18 19.88 12.24
N LYS A 9 11.65 19.91 13.50
CA LYS A 9 10.83 20.34 14.62
C LYS A 9 10.40 21.80 14.53
N ALA A 10 11.24 22.67 13.98
CA ALA A 10 10.88 24.06 13.77
C ALA A 10 9.76 24.25 12.75
N LEU A 11 9.58 23.29 11.82
CA LEU A 11 8.50 23.29 10.84
C LEU A 11 7.16 22.81 11.40
N MET A 12 7.11 22.23 12.60
CA MET A 12 5.90 21.60 13.16
C MET A 12 4.63 22.45 13.05
N PRO A 13 4.61 23.75 13.39
CA PRO A 13 3.38 24.54 13.27
C PRO A 13 2.82 24.55 11.84
N LYS A 14 3.71 24.66 10.83
CA LYS A 14 3.36 24.64 9.41
C LYS A 14 2.90 23.24 8.95
N LEU A 15 3.60 22.20 9.39
CA LEU A 15 3.26 20.81 9.04
C LEU A 15 1.90 20.38 9.60
N VAL A 16 1.59 20.78 10.84
CA VAL A 16 0.28 20.54 11.46
C VAL A 16 -0.83 21.26 10.67
N GLU A 17 -0.62 22.51 10.26
CA GLU A 17 -1.58 23.25 9.45
C GLU A 17 -1.82 22.55 8.10
N ILE A 18 -0.75 22.14 7.41
CA ILE A 18 -0.81 21.44 6.13
C ILE A 18 -1.54 20.10 6.28
N ARG A 19 -1.17 19.27 7.28
CA ARG A 19 -1.82 17.97 7.53
C ARG A 19 -3.31 18.14 7.82
N ARG A 20 -3.66 19.10 8.69
CA ARG A 20 -5.06 19.35 9.04
C ARG A 20 -5.89 19.85 7.88
N ASP A 21 -5.30 20.64 6.98
CA ASP A 21 -5.98 21.09 5.76
C ASP A 21 -6.28 19.92 4.81
N PHE A 22 -5.35 18.99 4.61
CA PHE A 22 -5.61 17.75 3.86
C PHE A 22 -6.66 16.88 4.57
N HIS A 23 -6.55 16.70 5.88
CA HIS A 23 -7.49 15.88 6.66
C HIS A 23 -8.92 16.42 6.64
N MET A 24 -9.09 17.73 6.67
CA MET A 24 -10.40 18.39 6.61
C MET A 24 -11.06 18.32 5.24
N TYR A 25 -10.28 18.23 4.18
CA TYR A 25 -10.77 18.24 2.79
C TYR A 25 -10.22 17.05 1.99
N PRO A 26 -10.52 15.82 2.47
CA PRO A 26 -10.02 14.61 1.84
C PRO A 26 -10.71 14.36 0.49
N GLU A 27 -9.94 13.84 -0.48
CA GLU A 27 -10.43 13.44 -1.78
C GLU A 27 -10.16 11.97 -2.03
N VAL A 28 -11.13 11.24 -2.57
CA VAL A 28 -11.00 9.81 -2.84
C VAL A 28 -10.09 9.53 -4.03
N SER A 29 -9.59 8.31 -4.11
CA SER A 29 -8.71 7.81 -5.19
C SER A 29 -9.19 8.22 -6.58
N ALA A 30 -8.26 8.71 -7.40
CA ALA A 30 -8.48 9.23 -8.76
C ALA A 30 -9.40 10.47 -8.84
N HIS A 31 -9.53 11.22 -7.73
CA HIS A 31 -10.29 12.47 -7.65
C HIS A 31 -9.57 13.54 -6.81
N GLU A 32 -8.24 13.42 -6.64
CA GLU A 32 -7.39 14.25 -5.78
C GLU A 32 -7.08 15.63 -6.41
N VAL A 33 -8.10 16.33 -6.92
CA VAL A 33 -7.98 17.59 -7.70
C VAL A 33 -7.39 18.71 -6.86
N GLU A 34 -8.00 19.01 -5.71
CA GLU A 34 -7.54 20.10 -4.83
C GLU A 34 -6.29 19.69 -4.04
N THR A 35 -6.18 18.42 -3.64
CA THR A 35 -4.99 17.88 -2.98
C THR A 35 -3.76 18.07 -3.87
N SER A 36 -3.83 17.61 -5.12
CA SER A 36 -2.78 17.78 -6.13
C SER A 36 -2.40 19.26 -6.34
N ARG A 37 -3.39 20.14 -6.50
CA ARG A 37 -3.19 21.58 -6.68
C ARG A 37 -2.48 22.22 -5.48
N LYS A 38 -2.88 21.86 -4.24
CA LYS A 38 -2.25 22.35 -3.01
C LYS A 38 -0.80 21.87 -2.90
N VAL A 39 -0.55 20.57 -3.16
CA VAL A 39 0.82 20.02 -3.19
C VAL A 39 1.69 20.79 -4.18
N ALA A 40 1.24 20.98 -5.40
CA ALA A 40 2.00 21.72 -6.41
C ALA A 40 2.28 23.18 -5.98
N ALA A 41 1.33 23.82 -5.31
CA ALA A 41 1.51 25.16 -4.78
C ALA A 41 2.58 25.22 -3.67
N TYR A 42 2.54 24.27 -2.71
CA TYR A 42 3.56 24.16 -1.66
C TYR A 42 4.97 23.94 -2.24
N LEU A 43 5.11 23.03 -3.21
CA LEU A 43 6.42 22.76 -3.83
C LEU A 43 7.00 23.98 -4.54
N ARG A 44 6.16 24.78 -5.20
CA ARG A 44 6.59 26.05 -5.82
C ARG A 44 6.99 27.10 -4.78
N GLU A 45 6.21 27.21 -3.71
CA GLU A 45 6.52 28.13 -2.60
C GLU A 45 7.86 27.80 -1.95
N MET A 46 8.16 26.50 -1.77
CA MET A 46 9.43 26.02 -1.19
C MET A 46 10.61 26.15 -2.13
N GLY A 47 10.37 26.46 -3.41
CA GLY A 47 11.41 26.73 -4.40
C GLY A 47 11.97 25.46 -5.06
N CYS A 48 11.16 24.42 -5.26
CA CYS A 48 11.53 23.31 -6.14
C CYS A 48 11.90 23.84 -7.54
N ASP A 49 12.91 23.24 -8.17
CA ASP A 49 13.41 23.67 -9.50
C ASP A 49 12.38 23.42 -10.60
N GLU A 50 11.59 22.36 -10.45
CA GLU A 50 10.52 22.01 -11.36
C GLU A 50 9.36 21.39 -10.56
N VAL A 51 8.13 21.65 -10.98
CA VAL A 51 6.92 21.04 -10.44
C VAL A 51 6.05 20.58 -11.62
N ILE A 52 5.98 19.26 -11.80
CA ILE A 52 5.27 18.60 -12.88
C ILE A 52 3.92 18.14 -12.32
N GLU A 53 2.84 18.66 -12.85
CA GLU A 53 1.47 18.35 -12.46
C GLU A 53 0.81 17.39 -13.44
N ASN A 54 -0.31 16.80 -13.02
CA ASN A 54 -1.13 15.89 -13.82
C ASN A 54 -0.38 14.62 -14.28
N VAL A 55 0.60 14.19 -13.52
CA VAL A 55 1.28 12.91 -13.76
C VAL A 55 0.34 11.78 -13.37
N ASN A 56 0.01 10.91 -14.32
CA ASN A 56 -1.01 9.87 -14.11
C ASN A 56 -2.34 10.44 -13.53
N GLY A 57 -2.85 11.50 -14.12
CA GLY A 57 -4.08 12.17 -13.70
C GLY A 57 -3.84 13.26 -12.67
N TYR A 58 -3.69 12.91 -11.39
CA TYR A 58 -3.56 13.90 -10.29
C TYR A 58 -2.20 13.84 -9.58
N GLY A 59 -1.27 13.03 -10.03
CA GLY A 59 0.07 12.97 -9.44
C GLY A 59 0.87 14.25 -9.67
N VAL A 60 1.77 14.53 -8.72
CA VAL A 60 2.69 15.66 -8.79
C VAL A 60 4.11 15.16 -8.56
N VAL A 61 5.04 15.63 -9.40
CA VAL A 61 6.48 15.36 -9.22
C VAL A 61 7.21 16.69 -9.03
N GLY A 62 7.77 16.88 -7.83
CA GLY A 62 8.68 17.99 -7.53
C GLY A 62 10.11 17.58 -7.80
N VAL A 63 10.91 18.49 -8.36
CA VAL A 63 12.34 18.25 -8.63
C VAL A 63 13.17 19.22 -7.82
N ILE A 64 14.13 18.71 -7.06
CA ILE A 64 15.12 19.50 -6.32
C ILE A 64 16.51 19.11 -6.81
N LYS A 65 17.20 20.04 -7.45
CA LYS A 65 18.57 19.87 -7.90
C LYS A 65 19.53 20.28 -6.79
N GLY A 66 20.45 19.39 -6.45
CA GLY A 66 21.55 19.69 -5.54
C GLY A 66 22.59 20.62 -6.16
N ALA A 67 23.52 21.09 -5.33
CA ALA A 67 24.65 21.91 -5.77
C ALA A 67 25.72 21.12 -6.54
N HIS A 68 25.70 19.81 -6.50
CA HIS A 68 26.65 18.91 -7.13
C HIS A 68 25.96 17.92 -8.05
N GLU A 69 26.64 17.49 -9.11
CA GLU A 69 26.17 16.42 -9.99
C GLU A 69 26.14 15.08 -9.25
N GLY A 70 25.25 14.18 -9.63
CA GLY A 70 25.12 12.84 -9.07
C GLY A 70 23.86 12.11 -9.53
N ASP A 71 23.52 11.04 -8.82
CA ASP A 71 22.37 10.21 -9.12
C ASP A 71 21.04 10.90 -8.81
N VAL A 72 19.94 10.24 -9.15
CA VAL A 72 18.57 10.71 -8.90
C VAL A 72 17.89 9.74 -7.92
N VAL A 73 17.38 10.27 -6.82
CA VAL A 73 16.61 9.51 -5.82
C VAL A 73 15.17 10.02 -5.75
N GLY A 74 14.21 9.10 -5.58
CA GLY A 74 12.80 9.39 -5.39
C GLY A 74 12.37 9.28 -3.93
N LEU A 75 11.51 10.19 -3.49
CA LEU A 75 10.78 10.10 -2.23
C LEU A 75 9.29 10.09 -2.53
N ARG A 76 8.53 9.13 -2.01
CA ARG A 76 7.10 8.96 -2.32
C ARG A 76 6.20 9.18 -1.12
N ALA A 77 5.09 9.87 -1.37
CA ALA A 77 3.89 9.86 -0.54
C ALA A 77 2.65 9.66 -1.41
N ASP A 78 1.69 8.91 -0.91
CA ASP A 78 0.34 8.80 -1.44
C ASP A 78 -0.52 9.97 -0.97
N MET A 79 -1.62 10.26 -1.70
CA MET A 79 -2.43 11.46 -1.45
C MET A 79 -3.93 11.20 -1.23
N ASP A 80 -4.41 10.03 -1.61
CA ASP A 80 -5.83 9.73 -1.66
C ASP A 80 -6.43 9.37 -0.29
N ALA A 81 -7.75 9.50 -0.19
CA ALA A 81 -8.55 9.19 0.99
C ALA A 81 -9.56 8.09 0.69
N LEU A 82 -10.22 7.62 1.75
CA LEU A 82 -11.17 6.51 1.72
C LEU A 82 -12.61 6.97 1.90
N GLN A 83 -13.53 6.19 1.33
CA GLN A 83 -14.97 6.33 1.56
C GLN A 83 -15.35 5.81 2.97
N VAL A 84 -14.95 6.54 3.99
CA VAL A 84 -15.20 6.24 5.40
C VAL A 84 -15.81 7.46 6.08
N GLN A 85 -16.92 7.29 6.78
CA GLN A 85 -17.53 8.36 7.59
C GLN A 85 -16.75 8.51 8.90
N GLU A 86 -16.05 9.60 9.04
CA GLU A 86 -15.26 9.88 10.25
C GLU A 86 -16.13 10.04 11.49
N GLN A 87 -15.70 9.41 12.60
CA GLN A 87 -16.38 9.45 13.90
C GLN A 87 -15.58 10.17 14.99
N ASN A 88 -14.42 10.74 14.66
CA ASN A 88 -13.63 11.52 15.60
C ASN A 88 -14.31 12.87 15.90
N GLU A 89 -13.93 13.47 17.05
CA GLU A 89 -14.43 14.78 17.52
C GLU A 89 -13.33 15.87 17.41
N ALA A 90 -12.28 15.62 16.60
CA ALA A 90 -11.17 16.55 16.42
C ALA A 90 -11.61 17.84 15.70
N GLU A 91 -10.97 18.97 16.01
CA GLU A 91 -11.23 20.25 15.35
C GLU A 91 -10.97 20.21 13.84
N TYR A 92 -10.05 19.33 13.42
CA TYR A 92 -9.67 19.07 12.03
C TYR A 92 -10.40 17.91 11.37
N LYS A 93 -11.47 17.40 12.01
CA LYS A 93 -12.34 16.37 11.42
C LYS A 93 -12.69 16.68 9.98
N SER A 94 -12.79 15.65 9.15
CA SER A 94 -13.23 15.76 7.74
C SER A 94 -14.52 16.58 7.61
N LYS A 95 -14.52 17.52 6.68
CA LYS A 95 -15.67 18.33 6.26
C LYS A 95 -16.35 17.77 5.01
N VAL A 96 -15.86 16.66 4.49
CA VAL A 96 -16.42 15.95 3.35
C VAL A 96 -17.20 14.74 3.88
N ASP A 97 -18.50 14.76 3.73
CA ASP A 97 -19.36 13.69 4.22
C ASP A 97 -19.01 12.36 3.56
N GLY A 98 -18.86 11.31 4.38
CA GLY A 98 -18.53 9.97 3.91
C GLY A 98 -17.07 9.77 3.43
N VAL A 99 -16.17 10.74 3.61
CA VAL A 99 -14.77 10.64 3.18
C VAL A 99 -13.82 11.01 4.33
N MET A 100 -12.74 10.23 4.51
CA MET A 100 -11.75 10.42 5.58
C MET A 100 -10.38 9.91 5.15
N HIS A 101 -9.31 10.57 5.59
CA HIS A 101 -7.96 10.01 5.55
C HIS A 101 -7.77 8.91 6.62
N ALA A 102 -8.47 7.78 6.44
CA ALA A 102 -8.47 6.67 7.39
C ALA A 102 -7.23 5.75 7.24
N CYS A 103 -6.34 6.05 6.28
CA CYS A 103 -5.06 5.36 6.10
C CYS A 103 -3.83 6.24 6.45
N GLY A 104 -4.04 7.53 6.73
CA GLY A 104 -2.98 8.45 7.14
C GLY A 104 -2.18 9.07 5.99
N HIS A 105 -2.70 9.05 4.76
CA HIS A 105 -2.04 9.65 3.59
C HIS A 105 -1.90 11.17 3.71
N ASP A 106 -2.72 11.84 4.50
CA ASP A 106 -2.56 13.23 4.91
C ASP A 106 -1.24 13.49 5.66
N VAL A 107 -0.84 12.54 6.53
CA VAL A 107 0.45 12.56 7.24
C VAL A 107 1.61 12.29 6.29
N HIS A 108 1.46 11.33 5.37
CA HIS A 108 2.49 11.03 4.36
C HIS A 108 2.72 12.23 3.45
N THR A 109 1.65 12.82 2.91
CA THR A 109 1.70 14.02 2.07
C THR A 109 2.32 15.21 2.81
N ALA A 110 1.87 15.53 4.03
CA ALA A 110 2.44 16.61 4.82
C ALA A 110 3.91 16.35 5.20
N GLY A 111 4.25 15.07 5.51
CA GLY A 111 5.62 14.65 5.79
C GLY A 111 6.56 14.86 4.62
N LEU A 112 6.12 14.53 3.39
CA LEU A 112 6.92 14.72 2.19
C LEU A 112 7.02 16.22 1.79
N VAL A 113 5.96 17.02 2.01
CA VAL A 113 6.02 18.47 1.86
C VAL A 113 7.07 19.06 2.82
N GLY A 114 7.11 18.60 4.08
CA GLY A 114 8.14 19.02 5.03
C GLY A 114 9.55 18.58 4.61
N ALA A 115 9.69 17.38 4.06
CA ALA A 115 10.96 16.93 3.50
C ALA A 115 11.42 17.83 2.33
N ALA A 116 10.50 18.28 1.47
CA ALA A 116 10.79 19.22 0.40
C ALA A 116 11.39 20.53 0.94
N GLU A 117 10.81 21.12 1.97
CA GLU A 117 11.29 22.35 2.59
C GLU A 117 12.69 22.17 3.20
N LEU A 118 12.91 21.06 3.89
CA LEU A 118 14.22 20.73 4.46
C LEU A 118 15.29 20.55 3.37
N LEU A 119 14.97 19.87 2.27
CA LEU A 119 15.88 19.63 1.15
C LEU A 119 16.19 20.91 0.38
N CYS A 120 15.19 21.75 0.10
CA CYS A 120 15.40 23.04 -0.53
C CYS A 120 16.34 23.95 0.28
N GLY A 121 16.28 23.86 1.61
CA GLY A 121 17.18 24.58 2.52
C GLY A 121 18.60 24.01 2.60
N LYS A 122 18.86 22.82 2.01
CA LYS A 122 20.12 22.07 2.14
C LYS A 122 20.74 21.63 0.81
N ARG A 123 20.51 22.37 -0.25
CA ARG A 123 20.98 22.02 -1.62
C ARG A 123 22.49 21.77 -1.68
N ASP A 124 23.28 22.48 -0.86
CA ASP A 124 24.73 22.31 -0.79
C ASP A 124 25.17 20.95 -0.25
N GLU A 125 24.27 20.22 0.44
CA GLU A 125 24.52 18.88 0.94
C GLU A 125 24.08 17.77 -0.04
N ILE A 126 23.42 18.12 -1.16
CA ILE A 126 22.82 17.20 -2.14
C ILE A 126 23.78 17.03 -3.34
N HIS A 127 24.22 15.80 -3.57
CA HIS A 127 25.04 15.42 -4.74
C HIS A 127 24.18 14.64 -5.74
N GLY A 128 23.42 15.36 -6.55
CA GLY A 128 22.46 14.79 -7.50
C GLY A 128 21.11 15.49 -7.48
N THR A 129 20.04 14.74 -7.69
CA THR A 129 18.68 15.27 -7.77
C THR A 129 17.74 14.44 -6.89
N VAL A 130 16.85 15.11 -6.18
CA VAL A 130 15.73 14.48 -5.45
C VAL A 130 14.44 14.72 -6.20
N LYS A 131 13.70 13.67 -6.52
CA LYS A 131 12.33 13.73 -7.04
C LYS A 131 11.33 13.40 -5.94
N LEU A 132 10.42 14.32 -5.70
CA LEU A 132 9.35 14.21 -4.72
C LEU A 132 8.11 13.71 -5.45
N ILE A 133 7.69 12.50 -5.16
CA ILE A 133 6.64 11.77 -5.87
C ILE A 133 5.37 11.80 -5.01
N PHE A 134 4.44 12.68 -5.34
CA PHE A 134 3.12 12.72 -4.72
C PHE A 134 2.17 11.93 -5.60
N GLN A 135 1.83 10.74 -5.14
CA GLN A 135 1.14 9.73 -5.92
C GLN A 135 -0.36 9.72 -5.61
N PRO A 136 -1.24 9.71 -6.63
CA PRO A 136 -2.67 9.52 -6.47
C PRO A 136 -3.03 8.04 -6.37
N ALA A 137 -4.25 7.75 -5.92
CA ALA A 137 -4.98 6.49 -6.11
C ALA A 137 -4.25 5.22 -5.60
N GLU A 138 -3.60 5.27 -4.43
CA GLU A 138 -3.03 4.07 -3.81
C GLU A 138 -4.11 3.04 -3.48
N GLU A 139 -5.23 3.50 -2.95
CA GLU A 139 -6.36 2.67 -2.48
C GLU A 139 -7.23 2.11 -3.62
N LEU A 140 -6.94 2.46 -4.88
CA LEU A 140 -7.70 2.01 -6.06
C LEU A 140 -7.19 0.66 -6.58
N SER A 141 -7.13 -0.36 -5.73
CA SER A 141 -6.78 -1.73 -6.13
C SER A 141 -7.82 -2.29 -7.13
N PRO A 142 -7.42 -3.03 -8.18
CA PRO A 142 -6.07 -3.53 -8.49
C PRO A 142 -5.20 -2.60 -9.35
N VAL A 143 -5.71 -1.42 -9.72
CA VAL A 143 -5.03 -0.51 -10.66
C VAL A 143 -3.89 0.23 -10.00
N GLY A 144 -4.17 0.91 -8.88
CA GLY A 144 -3.22 1.76 -8.17
C GLY A 144 -2.77 3.00 -8.97
N GLY A 145 -2.00 3.85 -8.31
CA GLY A 145 -1.43 5.03 -8.94
C GLY A 145 0.04 4.87 -9.34
N SER A 146 0.80 4.04 -8.61
CA SER A 146 2.25 3.90 -8.75
C SER A 146 2.70 3.46 -10.15
N LYS A 147 1.98 2.50 -10.75
CA LYS A 147 2.28 2.01 -12.10
C LYS A 147 2.19 3.13 -13.14
N GLY A 148 1.12 3.93 -13.09
CA GLY A 148 0.97 5.07 -13.99
C GLY A 148 2.00 6.19 -13.74
N MET A 149 2.44 6.37 -12.48
CA MET A 149 3.56 7.28 -12.18
C MET A 149 4.86 6.80 -12.83
N LEU A 150 5.18 5.49 -12.77
CA LEU A 150 6.33 4.89 -13.44
C LEU A 150 6.24 5.00 -14.96
N GLU A 151 5.10 4.64 -15.54
CA GLU A 151 4.85 4.68 -17.00
C GLU A 151 4.85 6.10 -17.58
N SER A 152 4.79 7.14 -16.74
CA SER A 152 4.82 8.55 -17.18
C SER A 152 6.14 9.00 -17.81
N GLY A 153 7.23 8.25 -17.58
CA GLY A 153 8.58 8.59 -18.00
C GLY A 153 9.29 9.63 -17.12
N HIS A 154 8.57 10.30 -16.21
CA HIS A 154 9.18 11.32 -15.33
C HIS A 154 10.09 10.71 -14.25
N LEU A 155 10.07 9.40 -14.07
CA LEU A 155 10.86 8.68 -13.08
C LEU A 155 11.94 7.76 -13.69
N ASP A 156 12.18 7.82 -15.00
CA ASP A 156 13.09 6.89 -15.71
C ASP A 156 14.53 6.96 -15.19
N ASP A 157 14.99 8.14 -14.83
CA ASP A 157 16.32 8.42 -14.30
C ASP A 157 16.48 8.14 -12.80
N VAL A 158 15.39 7.88 -12.08
CA VAL A 158 15.41 7.56 -10.65
C VAL A 158 16.07 6.20 -10.42
N LYS A 159 17.08 6.14 -9.55
CA LYS A 159 17.81 4.92 -9.19
C LYS A 159 17.15 4.16 -8.04
N ALA A 160 16.74 4.88 -7.00
CA ALA A 160 16.10 4.30 -5.84
C ALA A 160 14.90 5.15 -5.40
N VAL A 161 13.87 4.50 -4.83
CA VAL A 161 12.69 5.18 -4.29
C VAL A 161 12.51 4.81 -2.83
N TYR A 162 12.31 5.80 -1.97
CA TYR A 162 12.02 5.60 -0.55
C TYR A 162 10.64 6.16 -0.21
N GLY A 163 9.95 5.48 0.70
CA GLY A 163 8.67 5.89 1.22
C GLY A 163 8.45 5.39 2.62
N LEU A 164 7.39 5.87 3.24
CA LEU A 164 6.96 5.40 4.56
C LEU A 164 5.44 5.28 4.63
N HIS A 165 4.96 4.44 5.55
CA HIS A 165 3.56 4.39 5.93
C HIS A 165 3.43 4.54 7.44
N VAL A 166 2.48 5.32 7.91
CA VAL A 166 2.11 5.36 9.33
C VAL A 166 1.54 4.01 9.77
N TRP A 167 1.95 3.52 10.94
CA TRP A 167 1.61 2.16 11.35
C TRP A 167 1.13 2.11 12.81
N PRO A 168 -0.18 1.94 13.03
CA PRO A 168 -0.75 2.01 14.38
C PRO A 168 -0.34 0.85 15.29
N ASP A 169 0.15 -0.28 14.74
CA ASP A 169 0.62 -1.41 15.55
C ASP A 169 2.04 -1.21 16.10
N LEU A 170 2.75 -0.16 15.66
CA LEU A 170 4.06 0.21 16.21
C LEU A 170 3.93 1.39 17.20
N PRO A 171 4.68 1.36 18.30
CA PRO A 171 4.69 2.49 19.24
C PRO A 171 5.08 3.80 18.54
N HIS A 172 4.49 4.90 18.98
CA HIS A 172 4.71 6.24 18.42
C HIS A 172 6.21 6.59 18.31
N GLY A 173 6.59 7.07 17.14
CA GLY A 173 7.96 7.50 16.84
C GLY A 173 8.95 6.38 16.55
N LYS A 174 8.55 5.11 16.58
CA LYS A 174 9.39 4.00 16.14
C LYS A 174 9.40 3.91 14.61
N VAL A 175 10.53 3.49 14.05
CA VAL A 175 10.68 3.21 12.62
C VAL A 175 10.85 1.71 12.43
N GLY A 176 9.86 1.08 11.84
CA GLY A 176 9.88 -0.35 11.51
C GLY A 176 10.55 -0.60 10.17
N VAL A 177 11.65 -1.33 10.17
CA VAL A 177 12.42 -1.66 8.97
C VAL A 177 12.48 -3.17 8.77
N LYS A 178 12.38 -3.61 7.53
CA LYS A 178 12.53 -5.02 7.14
C LYS A 178 13.13 -5.13 5.76
N SER A 179 14.15 -5.97 5.60
CA SER A 179 14.62 -6.42 4.28
C SER A 179 13.74 -7.55 3.75
N GLY A 180 13.58 -7.63 2.43
CA GLY A 180 12.70 -8.60 1.79
C GLY A 180 11.21 -8.23 1.92
N PRO A 181 10.30 -9.22 2.01
CA PRO A 181 8.86 -8.97 1.99
C PRO A 181 8.41 -8.19 3.22
N LEU A 182 7.78 -7.03 3.00
CA LEU A 182 7.18 -6.18 4.03
C LEU A 182 5.65 -6.25 4.01
N MET A 183 5.02 -6.23 2.81
CA MET A 183 3.57 -6.32 2.64
C MET A 183 3.21 -7.31 1.54
N ALA A 184 2.02 -7.91 1.63
CA ALA A 184 1.61 -9.00 0.74
C ALA A 184 1.16 -8.54 -0.64
N ALA A 185 1.28 -9.44 -1.62
CA ALA A 185 0.57 -9.34 -2.87
C ALA A 185 -0.95 -9.54 -2.65
N THR A 186 -1.75 -8.94 -3.51
CA THR A 186 -3.20 -9.12 -3.52
C THR A 186 -3.69 -9.59 -4.88
N ASP A 187 -4.52 -10.63 -4.89
CA ASP A 187 -5.21 -11.09 -6.09
C ASP A 187 -6.70 -11.28 -5.79
N HIS A 188 -7.48 -11.18 -6.83
CA HIS A 188 -8.92 -11.42 -6.81
C HIS A 188 -9.27 -12.49 -7.85
N PHE A 189 -10.18 -13.40 -7.51
CA PHE A 189 -10.66 -14.40 -8.45
C PHE A 189 -12.17 -14.57 -8.37
N THR A 190 -12.77 -14.83 -9.54
CA THR A 190 -14.16 -15.28 -9.67
C THR A 190 -14.17 -16.58 -10.44
N ILE A 191 -14.79 -17.62 -9.88
CA ILE A 191 -14.95 -18.93 -10.52
C ILE A 191 -16.43 -19.19 -10.75
N THR A 192 -16.79 -19.51 -12.00
CA THR A 192 -18.14 -19.92 -12.38
C THR A 192 -18.13 -21.36 -12.83
N ILE A 193 -18.78 -22.24 -12.06
CA ILE A 193 -18.94 -23.67 -12.38
C ILE A 193 -20.34 -23.88 -12.96
N LYS A 194 -20.42 -24.40 -14.18
CA LYS A 194 -21.67 -24.70 -14.89
C LYS A 194 -21.93 -26.20 -14.88
N GLY A 195 -22.94 -26.60 -14.13
CA GLY A 195 -23.46 -27.96 -14.08
C GLY A 195 -24.69 -28.14 -14.96
N LYS A 196 -25.62 -28.99 -14.52
CA LYS A 196 -26.88 -29.29 -15.20
C LYS A 196 -28.02 -29.40 -14.20
N THR A 197 -29.06 -28.60 -14.38
CA THR A 197 -30.27 -28.66 -13.54
C THR A 197 -31.01 -29.98 -13.72
N ALA A 198 -31.62 -30.47 -12.64
CA ALA A 198 -32.50 -31.64 -12.61
C ALA A 198 -33.44 -31.55 -11.42
N HIS A 199 -34.39 -32.47 -11.35
CA HIS A 199 -35.24 -32.62 -10.17
C HIS A 199 -34.41 -33.13 -8.96
N GLY A 200 -34.52 -32.49 -7.80
CA GLY A 200 -33.73 -32.84 -6.61
C GLY A 200 -33.77 -34.29 -6.17
N ALA A 201 -34.88 -35.01 -6.47
CA ALA A 201 -35.00 -36.45 -6.22
C ALA A 201 -34.45 -37.35 -7.37
N LYS A 202 -33.88 -36.73 -8.44
CA LYS A 202 -33.29 -37.47 -9.57
C LYS A 202 -31.89 -36.91 -9.90
N PRO A 203 -30.94 -36.96 -8.94
CA PRO A 203 -29.61 -36.32 -9.10
C PRO A 203 -28.79 -36.93 -10.23
N ASN A 204 -29.05 -38.20 -10.57
CA ASN A 204 -28.40 -38.88 -11.70
C ASN A 204 -28.72 -38.30 -13.08
N GLN A 205 -29.67 -37.35 -13.21
CA GLN A 205 -30.03 -36.68 -14.43
C GLN A 205 -29.40 -35.31 -14.58
N GLY A 206 -28.77 -34.80 -13.50
CA GLY A 206 -28.11 -33.51 -13.39
C GLY A 206 -26.62 -33.58 -13.16
N ILE A 207 -25.99 -32.40 -13.07
CA ILE A 207 -24.62 -32.18 -12.59
C ILE A 207 -24.74 -31.08 -11.52
N ASP A 208 -24.49 -31.43 -10.25
CA ASP A 208 -24.80 -30.57 -9.12
C ASP A 208 -23.69 -29.53 -8.86
N ALA A 209 -23.92 -28.30 -9.26
CA ALA A 209 -22.96 -27.21 -9.09
C ALA A 209 -22.71 -26.85 -7.61
N VAL A 210 -23.66 -27.10 -6.68
CA VAL A 210 -23.45 -26.91 -5.23
C VAL A 210 -22.37 -27.87 -4.73
N VAL A 211 -22.47 -29.14 -5.11
CA VAL A 211 -21.50 -30.16 -4.70
C VAL A 211 -20.12 -29.88 -5.28
N LEU A 212 -20.04 -29.49 -6.55
CA LEU A 212 -18.74 -29.15 -7.19
C LEU A 212 -18.09 -27.92 -6.59
N GLY A 213 -18.86 -26.86 -6.31
CA GLY A 213 -18.36 -25.66 -5.62
C GLY A 213 -17.84 -25.96 -4.22
N ALA A 214 -18.58 -26.76 -3.43
CA ALA A 214 -18.15 -27.20 -2.11
C ALA A 214 -16.88 -28.07 -2.18
N GLN A 215 -16.78 -28.98 -3.14
CA GLN A 215 -15.60 -29.80 -3.38
C GLN A 215 -14.38 -28.92 -3.72
N PHE A 216 -14.56 -27.91 -4.58
CA PHE A 216 -13.50 -26.96 -4.93
C PHE A 216 -13.00 -26.19 -3.70
N VAL A 217 -13.90 -25.57 -2.93
CA VAL A 217 -13.55 -24.79 -1.73
C VAL A 217 -12.79 -25.65 -0.72
N MET A 218 -13.26 -26.87 -0.45
CA MET A 218 -12.61 -27.78 0.49
C MET A 218 -11.24 -28.24 0.00
N ALA A 219 -11.10 -28.60 -1.27
CA ALA A 219 -9.83 -29.03 -1.83
C ALA A 219 -8.81 -27.88 -1.93
N ALA A 220 -9.26 -26.67 -2.23
CA ALA A 220 -8.41 -25.48 -2.31
C ALA A 220 -7.71 -25.15 -0.97
N GLN A 221 -8.29 -25.52 0.19
CA GLN A 221 -7.63 -25.36 1.48
C GLN A 221 -6.29 -26.12 1.55
N THR A 222 -6.14 -27.16 0.74
CA THR A 222 -4.89 -27.92 0.66
C THR A 222 -3.75 -27.17 -0.04
N PHE A 223 -4.03 -26.12 -0.79
CA PHE A 223 -2.98 -25.31 -1.40
C PHE A 223 -2.11 -24.69 -0.31
N VAL A 224 -2.72 -24.01 0.65
CA VAL A 224 -2.03 -23.42 1.79
C VAL A 224 -1.45 -24.49 2.69
N SER A 225 -2.26 -25.49 3.08
CA SER A 225 -1.85 -26.46 4.10
C SER A 225 -0.88 -27.55 3.62
N ARG A 226 -0.74 -27.81 2.29
CA ARG A 226 0.04 -28.93 1.74
C ARG A 226 1.03 -28.55 0.63
N LYS A 227 0.94 -27.34 0.03
CA LYS A 227 1.82 -26.92 -1.08
C LYS A 227 2.69 -25.72 -0.74
N VAL A 228 2.18 -24.79 0.07
CA VAL A 228 2.97 -23.66 0.56
C VAL A 228 4.00 -24.17 1.56
N ASP A 229 5.24 -23.66 1.48
CA ASP A 229 6.28 -23.95 2.46
C ASP A 229 5.78 -23.55 3.87
N PRO A 230 5.93 -24.38 4.90
CA PRO A 230 5.50 -24.03 6.26
C PRO A 230 6.08 -22.74 6.84
N LEU A 231 7.19 -22.25 6.28
CA LEU A 231 7.83 -20.99 6.66
C LEU A 231 7.39 -19.80 5.79
N ASP A 232 6.61 -20.04 4.74
CA ASP A 232 5.99 -19.02 3.90
C ASP A 232 4.54 -18.80 4.30
N SER A 233 3.99 -17.62 3.93
CA SER A 233 2.62 -17.25 4.26
C SER A 233 1.78 -17.05 3.00
N ALA A 234 0.61 -17.69 2.98
CA ALA A 234 -0.40 -17.47 1.97
C ALA A 234 -1.80 -17.52 2.57
N VAL A 235 -2.70 -16.70 2.04
CA VAL A 235 -4.14 -16.72 2.39
C VAL A 235 -4.94 -16.93 1.11
N VAL A 236 -5.90 -17.86 1.15
CA VAL A 236 -6.89 -18.08 0.11
C VAL A 236 -8.26 -18.03 0.77
N THR A 237 -9.03 -16.97 0.49
CA THR A 237 -10.35 -16.75 1.08
C THR A 237 -11.42 -16.74 0.01
N PHE A 238 -12.49 -17.52 0.26
CA PHE A 238 -13.72 -17.47 -0.53
C PHE A 238 -14.75 -16.62 0.25
N GLY A 239 -14.95 -15.39 -0.19
CA GLY A 239 -15.88 -14.46 0.46
C GLY A 239 -17.34 -14.65 0.01
N ILE A 240 -17.54 -15.16 -1.21
CA ILE A 240 -18.87 -15.40 -1.79
C ILE A 240 -18.96 -16.85 -2.29
N PHE A 241 -20.08 -17.49 -1.98
CA PHE A 241 -20.50 -18.80 -2.50
C PHE A 241 -21.98 -18.71 -2.85
N ASN A 242 -22.30 -18.57 -4.11
CA ASN A 242 -23.68 -18.49 -4.60
C ASN A 242 -23.99 -19.67 -5.51
N ALA A 243 -25.00 -20.48 -5.16
CA ALA A 243 -25.40 -21.60 -6.00
C ALA A 243 -26.88 -21.94 -5.82
N GLY A 244 -27.51 -22.39 -6.91
CA GLY A 244 -28.87 -22.87 -6.89
C GLY A 244 -29.94 -21.80 -6.82
N THR A 245 -31.20 -22.17 -7.06
CA THR A 245 -32.34 -21.25 -7.09
C THR A 245 -33.52 -21.72 -6.23
N ARG A 246 -33.61 -23.02 -5.96
CA ARG A 246 -34.71 -23.58 -5.18
C ARG A 246 -34.29 -24.93 -4.55
N TYR A 247 -34.79 -25.21 -3.34
CA TYR A 247 -34.41 -26.36 -2.51
C TYR A 247 -34.61 -27.76 -3.16
N ASN A 248 -35.46 -27.86 -4.17
CA ASN A 248 -35.79 -29.16 -4.84
C ASN A 248 -35.31 -29.20 -6.30
N ILE A 249 -34.39 -28.36 -6.68
CA ILE A 249 -33.76 -28.32 -8.02
C ILE A 249 -32.25 -28.49 -7.83
N ILE A 250 -31.66 -29.44 -8.55
CA ILE A 250 -30.20 -29.57 -8.68
C ILE A 250 -29.64 -28.27 -9.29
N ALA A 251 -28.67 -27.65 -8.63
CA ALA A 251 -28.09 -26.39 -9.05
C ALA A 251 -27.35 -26.54 -10.39
N GLY A 252 -27.70 -25.72 -11.36
CA GLY A 252 -27.03 -25.66 -12.66
C GLY A 252 -25.83 -24.74 -12.70
N GLU A 253 -25.65 -23.89 -11.69
CA GLU A 253 -24.54 -22.93 -11.60
C GLU A 253 -24.10 -22.71 -10.16
N CYS A 254 -22.80 -22.52 -9.98
CA CYS A 254 -22.17 -22.06 -8.75
C CYS A 254 -21.15 -20.97 -9.07
N VAL A 255 -21.23 -19.83 -8.37
CA VAL A 255 -20.26 -18.74 -8.45
C VAL A 255 -19.53 -18.64 -7.12
N LEU A 256 -18.20 -18.72 -7.18
CA LEU A 256 -17.29 -18.50 -6.07
C LEU A 256 -16.50 -17.24 -6.34
N ASP A 257 -16.38 -16.37 -5.34
CA ASP A 257 -15.59 -15.15 -5.46
C ASP A 257 -14.70 -15.01 -4.22
N GLY A 258 -13.45 -14.58 -4.43
CA GLY A 258 -12.49 -14.59 -3.35
C GLY A 258 -11.20 -13.85 -3.63
N THR A 259 -10.32 -13.90 -2.64
CA THR A 259 -9.03 -13.19 -2.67
C THR A 259 -7.88 -14.09 -2.26
N VAL A 260 -6.70 -13.79 -2.82
CA VAL A 260 -5.43 -14.43 -2.46
C VAL A 260 -4.47 -13.37 -1.91
N ARG A 261 -3.70 -13.74 -0.89
CA ARG A 261 -2.57 -12.96 -0.39
C ARG A 261 -1.34 -13.84 -0.33
N THR A 262 -0.20 -13.35 -0.81
CA THR A 262 1.09 -14.07 -0.78
C THR A 262 2.23 -13.09 -0.56
N LEU A 263 3.30 -13.57 0.05
CA LEU A 263 4.52 -12.79 0.28
C LEU A 263 5.62 -13.14 -0.73
N ASN A 264 5.55 -14.34 -1.29
CA ASN A 264 6.52 -14.87 -2.23
C ASN A 264 5.92 -14.92 -3.65
N PRO A 265 6.57 -14.35 -4.67
CA PRO A 265 6.11 -14.40 -6.06
C PRO A 265 5.91 -15.82 -6.60
N GLU A 266 6.77 -16.77 -6.21
CA GLU A 266 6.65 -18.18 -6.65
C GLU A 266 5.41 -18.83 -6.04
N THR A 267 5.12 -18.55 -4.77
CA THR A 267 3.90 -19.00 -4.09
C THR A 267 2.65 -18.40 -4.73
N ARG A 268 2.68 -17.14 -5.16
CA ARG A 268 1.59 -16.48 -5.91
C ARG A 268 1.23 -17.26 -7.18
N VAL A 269 2.23 -17.55 -8.00
CA VAL A 269 2.07 -18.33 -9.25
C VAL A 269 1.57 -19.76 -8.95
N MET A 270 2.13 -20.42 -7.92
CA MET A 270 1.75 -21.77 -7.53
C MET A 270 0.29 -21.86 -7.09
N VAL A 271 -0.23 -20.85 -6.37
CA VAL A 271 -1.64 -20.83 -5.94
C VAL A 271 -2.58 -20.71 -7.13
N GLU A 272 -2.34 -19.78 -8.05
CA GLU A 272 -3.15 -19.63 -9.27
C GLU A 272 -3.15 -20.90 -10.11
N ASP A 273 -1.99 -21.45 -10.39
CA ASP A 273 -1.80 -22.73 -11.12
C ASP A 273 -2.57 -23.87 -10.46
N SER A 274 -2.55 -23.94 -9.14
CA SER A 274 -3.25 -24.96 -8.39
C SER A 274 -4.77 -24.82 -8.47
N MET A 275 -5.29 -23.59 -8.47
CA MET A 275 -6.72 -23.32 -8.67
C MET A 275 -7.18 -23.79 -10.04
N ARG A 276 -6.44 -23.44 -11.11
CA ARG A 276 -6.76 -23.83 -12.49
C ARG A 276 -6.75 -25.35 -12.65
N LYS A 277 -5.70 -26.02 -12.20
CA LYS A 277 -5.58 -27.49 -12.27
C LYS A 277 -6.65 -28.23 -11.48
N LEU A 278 -7.04 -27.72 -10.29
CA LEU A 278 -8.12 -28.30 -9.49
C LEU A 278 -9.46 -28.14 -10.22
N LEU A 279 -9.73 -26.99 -10.80
CA LEU A 279 -10.96 -26.71 -11.53
C LEU A 279 -11.11 -27.65 -12.75
N ASP A 280 -10.04 -27.80 -13.52
CA ASP A 280 -9.98 -28.72 -14.66
C ASP A 280 -10.25 -30.18 -14.22
N ALA A 281 -9.66 -30.63 -13.12
CA ALA A 281 -9.86 -31.98 -12.60
C ALA A 281 -11.32 -32.23 -12.16
N ILE A 282 -11.95 -31.27 -11.49
CA ILE A 282 -13.35 -31.33 -11.08
C ILE A 282 -14.28 -31.39 -12.30
N CYS A 283 -14.00 -30.55 -13.32
CA CYS A 283 -14.76 -30.54 -14.56
C CYS A 283 -14.63 -31.88 -15.34
N LEU A 284 -13.41 -32.39 -15.43
CA LEU A 284 -13.14 -33.67 -16.10
C LEU A 284 -13.89 -34.84 -15.44
N GLN A 285 -13.91 -34.88 -14.11
CA GLN A 285 -14.59 -35.93 -13.36
C GLN A 285 -16.12 -35.86 -13.51
N SER A 286 -16.67 -34.66 -13.45
CA SER A 286 -18.13 -34.43 -13.35
C SER A 286 -18.84 -34.26 -14.68
N GLY A 287 -18.12 -33.92 -15.72
CA GLY A 287 -18.69 -33.46 -17.01
C GLY A 287 -19.26 -32.02 -16.95
N ALA A 288 -18.97 -31.27 -15.89
CA ALA A 288 -19.24 -29.84 -15.79
C ALA A 288 -18.29 -29.03 -16.69
N THR A 289 -18.61 -27.75 -16.88
CA THR A 289 -17.67 -26.76 -17.42
C THR A 289 -17.44 -25.67 -16.39
N ALA A 290 -16.27 -25.03 -16.42
CA ALA A 290 -16.01 -23.92 -15.53
C ALA A 290 -15.12 -22.86 -16.19
N GLU A 291 -15.21 -21.65 -15.66
CA GLU A 291 -14.36 -20.51 -16.02
C GLU A 291 -13.78 -19.93 -14.73
N ILE A 292 -12.53 -19.50 -14.77
CA ILE A 292 -11.88 -18.70 -13.74
C ILE A 292 -11.38 -17.40 -14.34
N VAL A 293 -11.90 -16.29 -13.83
CA VAL A 293 -11.34 -14.95 -14.04
C VAL A 293 -10.44 -14.67 -12.85
N TYR A 294 -9.13 -14.56 -13.09
CA TYR A 294 -8.12 -14.32 -12.08
C TYR A 294 -7.45 -12.97 -12.38
N GLY A 295 -7.63 -12.01 -11.47
CA GLY A 295 -7.07 -10.67 -11.57
C GLY A 295 -5.88 -10.52 -10.63
N HIS A 296 -4.71 -10.20 -11.18
CA HIS A 296 -3.55 -9.84 -10.39
C HIS A 296 -3.67 -8.39 -9.93
N GLY A 297 -3.68 -8.17 -8.62
CA GLY A 297 -3.52 -6.86 -8.01
C GLY A 297 -2.05 -6.56 -7.70
N TYR A 298 -1.81 -5.76 -6.67
CA TYR A 298 -0.46 -5.34 -6.31
C TYR A 298 0.44 -6.54 -6.02
N PRO A 299 1.71 -6.52 -6.48
CA PRO A 299 2.70 -7.51 -6.10
C PRO A 299 3.09 -7.38 -4.63
N ALA A 300 3.80 -8.36 -4.09
CA ALA A 300 4.38 -8.23 -2.76
C ALA A 300 5.41 -7.08 -2.73
N LEU A 301 5.31 -6.23 -1.70
CA LEU A 301 6.27 -5.17 -1.48
C LEU A 301 7.55 -5.79 -0.92
N MET A 302 8.60 -5.73 -1.73
CA MET A 302 9.91 -6.32 -1.44
C MET A 302 10.95 -5.22 -1.27
N ASN A 303 11.39 -5.00 -0.03
CA ASN A 303 12.48 -4.05 0.24
C ASN A 303 13.83 -4.64 -0.15
N HIS A 304 14.65 -3.85 -0.84
CA HIS A 304 16.02 -4.24 -1.16
C HIS A 304 16.91 -4.17 0.08
N GLU A 305 17.77 -5.16 0.26
CA GLU A 305 18.60 -5.31 1.46
C GLU A 305 19.50 -4.10 1.71
N LYS A 306 20.16 -3.62 0.67
CA LYS A 306 21.04 -2.44 0.72
C LYS A 306 20.28 -1.18 1.15
N ASP A 307 19.07 -0.98 0.61
CA ASP A 307 18.25 0.20 0.87
C ASP A 307 17.57 0.13 2.23
N ALA A 308 17.17 -1.06 2.69
CA ALA A 308 16.70 -1.27 4.05
C ALA A 308 17.81 -0.99 5.09
N ALA A 309 19.04 -1.43 4.81
CA ALA A 309 20.19 -1.12 5.65
C ALA A 309 20.51 0.38 5.64
N HIS A 310 20.38 1.04 4.49
CA HIS A 310 20.59 2.48 4.33
C HIS A 310 19.62 3.29 5.18
N ILE A 311 18.31 3.12 4.99
CA ILE A 311 17.30 3.89 5.74
C ILE A 311 17.32 3.54 7.24
N ARG A 312 17.65 2.27 7.61
CA ARG A 312 17.85 1.88 9.00
C ARG A 312 18.97 2.68 9.64
N LYS A 313 20.12 2.80 8.97
CA LYS A 313 21.25 3.59 9.45
C LYS A 313 20.85 5.05 9.63
N THR A 314 20.21 5.66 8.66
CA THR A 314 19.71 7.04 8.74
C THR A 314 18.74 7.23 9.91
N ALA A 315 17.81 6.30 10.14
CA ALA A 315 16.89 6.37 11.27
C ALA A 315 17.59 6.28 12.63
N VAL A 316 18.60 5.40 12.75
CA VAL A 316 19.43 5.30 13.97
C VAL A 316 20.21 6.59 14.23
N GLU A 317 20.79 7.18 13.20
CA GLU A 317 21.56 8.42 13.31
C GLU A 317 20.70 9.64 13.68
N LEU A 318 19.43 9.66 13.22
CA LEU A 318 18.48 10.73 13.55
C LEU A 318 17.82 10.57 14.93
N PHE A 319 17.42 9.33 15.27
CA PHE A 319 16.48 9.09 16.37
C PHE A 319 17.04 8.17 17.46
N GLY A 320 18.23 7.60 17.28
CA GLY A 320 18.85 6.62 18.16
C GLY A 320 18.42 5.17 17.87
N GLU A 321 19.25 4.21 18.32
CA GLU A 321 19.02 2.76 18.09
C GLU A 321 17.66 2.30 18.64
N ASP A 322 17.27 2.80 19.82
CA ASP A 322 15.99 2.44 20.44
C ASP A 322 14.77 2.85 19.62
N ALA A 323 14.90 3.79 18.68
CA ALA A 323 13.81 4.21 17.82
C ALA A 323 13.57 3.27 16.64
N VAL A 324 14.51 2.37 16.32
CA VAL A 324 14.41 1.48 15.18
C VAL A 324 13.96 0.09 15.63
N VAL A 325 13.00 -0.48 14.92
CA VAL A 325 12.44 -1.81 15.16
C VAL A 325 12.69 -2.68 13.92
N ASP A 326 13.40 -3.79 14.10
CA ASP A 326 13.50 -4.81 13.07
C ASP A 326 12.19 -5.58 12.99
N VAL A 327 11.41 -5.31 11.94
CA VAL A 327 10.08 -5.93 11.74
C VAL A 327 10.26 -7.42 11.46
N LYS A 328 9.75 -8.26 12.37
CA LYS A 328 9.87 -9.72 12.26
C LYS A 328 8.91 -10.29 11.23
N ASN A 329 7.64 -9.94 11.33
CA ASN A 329 6.59 -10.47 10.49
C ASN A 329 6.12 -9.39 9.49
N PRO A 330 6.03 -9.71 8.20
CA PRO A 330 5.40 -8.84 7.22
C PRO A 330 3.90 -8.73 7.49
N ALA A 331 3.25 -7.72 6.90
CA ALA A 331 1.81 -7.54 6.97
C ALA A 331 1.11 -8.16 5.75
N MET A 332 -0.16 -8.52 5.93
CA MET A 332 -0.98 -9.09 4.85
C MET A 332 -1.78 -8.06 4.03
N PRO A 333 -2.02 -6.80 4.43
CA PRO A 333 -2.42 -5.73 3.52
C PRO A 333 -1.43 -5.57 2.36
N ALA A 334 -1.92 -5.06 1.24
CA ALA A 334 -1.11 -4.78 0.05
C ALA A 334 -0.84 -3.27 -0.05
N GLU A 335 0.22 -2.91 -0.78
CA GLU A 335 0.68 -1.53 -0.99
C GLU A 335 1.25 -1.42 -2.40
N ASP A 336 0.81 -0.43 -3.17
CA ASP A 336 1.22 -0.28 -4.57
C ASP A 336 2.63 0.32 -4.74
N PHE A 337 3.27 0.79 -3.65
CA PHE A 337 4.70 1.08 -3.63
C PHE A 337 5.54 -0.12 -4.11
N SER A 338 4.98 -1.31 -4.01
CA SER A 338 5.55 -2.55 -4.53
C SER A 338 5.97 -2.47 -6.00
N TYR A 339 5.29 -1.69 -6.84
CA TYR A 339 5.69 -1.50 -8.23
C TYR A 339 6.99 -0.69 -8.35
N TYR A 340 7.22 0.31 -7.47
CA TYR A 340 8.52 1.00 -7.45
C TYR A 340 9.64 0.05 -7.10
N THR A 341 9.48 -0.81 -6.10
CA THR A 341 10.53 -1.76 -5.71
C THR A 341 10.72 -2.93 -6.67
N GLN A 342 9.80 -3.14 -7.63
CA GLN A 342 10.03 -4.07 -8.74
C GLN A 342 10.89 -3.49 -9.87
N GLU A 343 10.83 -2.19 -10.10
CA GLU A 343 11.49 -1.52 -11.22
C GLU A 343 12.71 -0.70 -10.81
N LYS A 344 12.80 -0.30 -9.56
CA LYS A 344 13.85 0.52 -8.98
C LYS A 344 14.36 -0.11 -7.69
N GLU A 345 15.60 0.19 -7.31
CA GLU A 345 16.04 -0.05 -5.93
C GLU A 345 15.16 0.75 -4.95
N GLY A 346 15.14 0.40 -3.67
CA GLY A 346 14.42 1.21 -2.68
C GLY A 346 13.94 0.43 -1.47
N CYS A 347 13.34 1.19 -0.55
CA CYS A 347 12.80 0.67 0.69
C CYS A 347 11.58 1.47 1.16
N PHE A 348 10.60 0.74 1.66
CA PHE A 348 9.45 1.26 2.36
C PHE A 348 9.52 0.90 3.83
N VAL A 349 9.23 1.84 4.72
CA VAL A 349 9.32 1.61 6.16
C VAL A 349 8.01 1.96 6.85
N TRP A 350 7.79 1.38 8.02
CA TRP A 350 6.66 1.76 8.86
C TRP A 350 7.07 2.81 9.88
N LEU A 351 6.25 3.84 10.03
CA LEU A 351 6.43 4.87 11.04
C LEU A 351 5.35 4.71 12.11
N GLY A 352 5.74 4.29 13.31
CA GLY A 352 4.84 3.96 14.41
C GLY A 352 4.05 5.16 14.89
N THR A 353 2.74 4.98 15.06
CA THR A 353 1.81 6.02 15.49
C THR A 353 1.01 5.65 16.72
N SER A 354 1.18 4.45 17.29
CA SER A 354 0.44 4.01 18.46
C SER A 354 0.81 4.84 19.72
N THR A 355 -0.19 5.50 20.28
CA THR A 355 -0.09 6.23 21.55
C THR A 355 -0.83 5.54 22.69
N VAL A 356 -1.44 4.37 22.42
CA VAL A 356 -2.17 3.62 23.44
C VAL A 356 -1.24 3.00 24.46
N LYS A 357 -1.76 2.75 25.65
CA LYS A 357 -1.01 2.08 26.72
C LYS A 357 -0.83 0.60 26.44
N GLU A 358 0.16 0.00 27.09
CA GLU A 358 0.37 -1.46 27.01
C GLU A 358 -0.91 -2.21 27.40
N GLY A 359 -1.35 -3.10 26.50
CA GLY A 359 -2.58 -3.89 26.64
C GLY A 359 -3.86 -3.25 26.08
N GLU A 360 -3.78 -2.05 25.53
CA GLU A 360 -4.83 -1.41 24.73
C GLU A 360 -4.52 -1.58 23.25
N GLU A 361 -5.54 -1.71 22.42
CA GLU A 361 -5.37 -1.77 20.97
C GLU A 361 -5.67 -0.40 20.34
N PRO A 362 -4.81 0.11 19.44
CA PRO A 362 -5.08 1.32 18.69
C PRO A 362 -6.21 1.08 17.67
N TRP A 363 -6.86 2.15 17.24
CA TRP A 363 -7.75 2.07 16.10
C TRP A 363 -6.94 1.71 14.84
N PRO A 364 -7.29 0.61 14.14
CA PRO A 364 -6.53 0.19 12.98
C PRO A 364 -6.74 1.14 11.79
N LEU A 365 -5.87 1.01 10.78
CA LEU A 365 -6.06 1.64 9.47
C LEU A 365 -7.45 1.29 8.92
N HIS A 366 -8.04 2.19 8.12
CA HIS A 366 -9.39 2.11 7.54
C HIS A 366 -10.54 2.17 8.56
N ASN A 367 -10.25 2.40 9.85
CA ASN A 367 -11.27 2.58 10.86
C ASN A 367 -11.74 4.05 10.91
N SER A 368 -13.04 4.25 11.11
CA SER A 368 -13.66 5.58 11.21
C SER A 368 -13.18 6.44 12.39
N ARG A 369 -12.41 5.85 13.30
CA ARG A 369 -11.80 6.51 14.47
C ARG A 369 -10.27 6.51 14.42
N PHE A 370 -9.68 6.08 13.30
CA PHE A 370 -8.24 6.19 13.11
C PHE A 370 -7.81 7.65 13.24
N ASP A 371 -6.74 7.92 13.98
CA ASP A 371 -6.09 9.21 14.08
C ASP A 371 -4.64 9.00 14.52
N VAL A 372 -3.83 10.01 14.35
CA VAL A 372 -2.40 9.99 14.71
C VAL A 372 -2.05 11.21 15.57
N ASP A 373 -1.10 11.02 16.48
CA ASP A 373 -0.44 12.15 17.15
C ASP A 373 0.42 12.91 16.13
N GLU A 374 0.10 14.17 15.90
CA GLU A 374 0.73 15.02 14.89
C GLU A 374 2.25 15.25 15.15
N ASP A 375 2.74 14.97 16.36
CA ASP A 375 4.19 15.03 16.65
C ASP A 375 5.01 14.09 15.75
N ILE A 376 4.38 13.13 15.09
CA ILE A 376 5.02 12.23 14.13
C ILE A 376 5.53 12.94 12.86
N LEU A 377 4.97 14.09 12.49
CA LEU A 377 5.23 14.79 11.23
C LEU A 377 6.68 15.18 11.03
N TRP A 378 7.33 15.69 12.09
CA TRP A 378 8.75 16.05 12.00
C TRP A 378 9.66 14.84 11.76
N ARG A 379 9.26 13.66 12.28
CA ARG A 379 9.99 12.41 12.06
C ARG A 379 9.86 11.95 10.62
N ALA A 380 8.65 11.97 10.06
CA ALA A 380 8.42 11.66 8.65
C ALA A 380 9.27 12.55 7.75
N SER A 381 9.20 13.88 7.94
CA SER A 381 9.94 14.86 7.13
C SER A 381 11.46 14.68 7.26
N SER A 382 11.98 14.56 8.48
CA SER A 382 13.43 14.44 8.68
C SER A 382 13.99 13.10 8.18
N LEU A 383 13.24 12.01 8.35
CA LEU A 383 13.65 10.69 7.86
C LEU A 383 13.77 10.68 6.34
N LEU A 384 12.73 11.12 5.63
CA LEU A 384 12.73 11.17 4.17
C LEU A 384 13.84 12.09 3.63
N ALA A 385 13.96 13.31 4.16
CA ALA A 385 14.96 14.27 3.71
C ALA A 385 16.40 13.77 3.95
N GLN A 386 16.68 13.23 5.14
CA GLN A 386 18.03 12.75 5.46
C GLN A 386 18.37 11.49 4.66
N THR A 387 17.40 10.59 4.44
CA THR A 387 17.59 9.39 3.61
C THR A 387 18.05 9.76 2.19
N ALA A 388 17.41 10.77 1.58
CA ALA A 388 17.79 11.25 0.26
C ALA A 388 19.19 11.88 0.25
N ILE A 389 19.51 12.74 1.22
CA ILE A 389 20.84 13.36 1.34
C ILE A 389 21.93 12.30 1.52
N ASP A 390 21.70 11.30 2.38
CA ASP A 390 22.71 10.27 2.65
C ASP A 390 22.88 9.28 1.49
N TYR A 391 21.81 9.05 0.71
CA TYR A 391 21.86 8.24 -0.52
C TYR A 391 22.72 8.91 -1.59
N LEU A 392 22.66 10.23 -1.69
CA LEU A 392 23.32 11.05 -2.72
C LEU A 392 24.73 11.54 -2.31
N LYS A 393 25.29 11.07 -1.19
CA LYS A 393 26.69 11.33 -0.80
C LYS A 393 27.64 10.33 -1.40
#